data_a718b0cbdc925aec75287ce26ca58605
#
_entry.id   a718b0cbdc925aec75287ce26ca58605
#
_cell.length_a   1.000
_cell.length_b   1.000
_cell.length_c   1.000
_cell.angle_alpha   90.00
_cell.angle_beta   90.00
_cell.angle_gamma   90.00
#
_symmetry.space_group_name_H-M   'P 1'
#
loop_
_entity.id
_entity.type
_entity.pdbx_description
1 polymer ?
#
loop_
_entity_poly.entity_id
_entity_poly.type
_entity_poly.pdbx_seq_one_letter_code
_entity_poly.pdbx_strand_id
1 'polypeptide(L)'
;MHVTIKNVPWKFKHGLIRKCCHFVLSKFLSPQKLQHIEIQIVGSKELMNKEGALGFCSVSDDHFGSGKKVPVWFIIEIDTRLDFKTLFQILCHELVHVKQYACRELRETYYPRYRKTWKGKDITDRYYSHSPHEHEAFRKELVLCEEFFKLGV
;
A
#
# COMPACT_ATOMS: atom_id res chain seq x y z
N MET A 1 3.88 -11.87 -8.68
CA MET A 1 3.02 -10.72 -8.30
C MET A 1 2.06 -10.41 -9.44
N HIS A 2 0.79 -10.24 -9.11
CA HIS A 2 -0.24 -9.85 -10.06
C HIS A 2 -0.81 -8.47 -9.69
N VAL A 3 -0.93 -7.56 -10.67
CA VAL A 3 -1.46 -6.20 -10.45
C VAL A 3 -2.59 -5.94 -11.43
N THR A 4 -3.79 -5.74 -10.91
CA THR A 4 -4.97 -5.30 -11.67
C THR A 4 -5.21 -3.82 -11.42
N ILE A 5 -5.73 -3.11 -12.43
CA ILE A 5 -5.96 -1.66 -12.36
C ILE A 5 -7.38 -1.39 -12.82
N LYS A 6 -8.16 -0.71 -11.97
CA LYS A 6 -9.55 -0.33 -12.24
C LYS A 6 -9.74 1.17 -12.04
N ASN A 7 -10.52 1.79 -12.93
CA ASN A 7 -10.92 3.20 -12.82
C ASN A 7 -9.76 4.21 -12.70
N VAL A 8 -8.58 3.86 -13.17
CA VAL A 8 -7.43 4.76 -13.24
C VAL A 8 -7.28 5.25 -14.68
N PRO A 9 -7.28 6.57 -14.93
CA PRO A 9 -7.13 7.11 -16.28
C PRO A 9 -5.82 6.68 -16.96
N TRP A 10 -5.88 6.41 -18.28
CA TRP A 10 -4.71 5.96 -19.07
C TRP A 10 -3.54 6.96 -19.07
N LYS A 11 -3.81 8.25 -18.80
CA LYS A 11 -2.75 9.26 -18.66
C LYS A 11 -1.70 8.89 -17.62
N PHE A 12 -2.04 8.06 -16.65
CA PHE A 12 -1.11 7.57 -15.61
C PHE A 12 -0.30 6.35 -16.05
N LYS A 13 -0.45 5.90 -17.31
CA LYS A 13 0.36 4.81 -17.90
C LYS A 13 0.33 3.54 -17.05
N HIS A 14 -0.70 2.73 -17.19
CA HIS A 14 -0.90 1.51 -16.40
C HIS A 14 0.32 0.57 -16.35
N GLY A 15 1.07 0.46 -17.46
CA GLY A 15 2.33 -0.29 -17.48
C GLY A 15 3.37 0.25 -16.49
N LEU A 16 3.42 1.58 -16.34
CA LEU A 16 4.33 2.23 -15.40
C LEU A 16 3.90 2.00 -13.94
N ILE A 17 2.59 2.00 -13.67
CA ILE A 17 2.05 1.65 -12.34
C ILE A 17 2.47 0.22 -11.97
N ARG A 18 2.32 -0.75 -12.87
CA ARG A 18 2.77 -2.13 -12.63
C ARG A 18 4.27 -2.24 -12.37
N LYS A 19 5.08 -1.52 -13.15
CA LYS A 19 6.53 -1.46 -12.94
C LYS A 19 6.89 -0.86 -11.59
N CYS A 20 6.19 0.20 -11.16
CA CYS A 20 6.40 0.82 -9.86
C CYS A 20 6.08 -0.16 -8.72
N CYS A 21 4.96 -0.86 -8.78
CA CYS A 21 4.60 -1.87 -7.80
C CYS A 21 5.70 -2.95 -7.67
N HIS A 22 6.17 -3.45 -8.81
CA HIS A 22 7.23 -4.46 -8.84
C HIS A 22 8.54 -3.90 -8.27
N PHE A 23 8.95 -2.71 -8.70
CA PHE A 23 10.17 -2.05 -8.26
C PHE A 23 10.20 -1.87 -6.74
N VAL A 24 9.14 -1.27 -6.19
CA VAL A 24 9.08 -0.98 -4.75
C VAL A 24 9.08 -2.27 -3.93
N LEU A 25 8.19 -3.21 -4.25
CA LEU A 25 8.04 -4.42 -3.44
C LEU A 25 9.23 -5.38 -3.57
N SER A 26 9.91 -5.42 -4.71
CA SER A 26 11.12 -6.23 -4.87
C SER A 26 12.30 -5.78 -4.00
N LYS A 27 12.28 -4.53 -3.52
CA LYS A 27 13.28 -4.05 -2.55
C LYS A 27 13.11 -4.67 -1.16
N PHE A 28 11.91 -5.13 -0.83
CA PHE A 28 11.56 -5.55 0.53
C PHE A 28 11.16 -7.02 0.64
N LEU A 29 10.65 -7.61 -0.43
CA LEU A 29 10.12 -8.97 -0.43
C LEU A 29 11.02 -9.88 -1.26
N SER A 30 11.23 -11.10 -0.75
CA SER A 30 11.91 -12.14 -1.53
C SER A 30 11.10 -12.50 -2.77
N PRO A 31 11.75 -13.02 -3.85
CA PRO A 31 11.03 -13.50 -5.03
C PRO A 31 9.91 -14.50 -4.70
N GLN A 32 10.13 -15.38 -3.72
CA GLN A 32 9.16 -16.36 -3.26
C GLN A 32 7.92 -15.71 -2.65
N LYS A 33 8.08 -14.66 -1.83
CA LYS A 33 6.95 -13.91 -1.30
C LYS A 33 6.26 -13.09 -2.38
N LEU A 34 7.05 -12.42 -3.21
CA LEU A 34 6.53 -11.51 -4.23
C LEU A 34 5.61 -12.23 -5.24
N GLN A 35 5.92 -13.47 -5.62
CA GLN A 35 5.10 -14.23 -6.57
C GLN A 35 3.65 -14.45 -6.11
N HIS A 36 3.41 -14.48 -4.80
CA HIS A 36 2.08 -14.70 -4.23
C HIS A 36 1.29 -13.41 -3.98
N ILE A 37 1.91 -12.24 -4.15
CA ILE A 37 1.25 -10.95 -3.91
C ILE A 37 0.30 -10.61 -5.05
N GLU A 38 -0.93 -10.27 -4.70
CA GLU A 38 -1.94 -9.71 -5.60
C GLU A 38 -2.33 -8.31 -5.13
N ILE A 39 -2.32 -7.36 -6.05
CA ILE A 39 -2.69 -5.97 -5.78
C ILE A 39 -3.75 -5.52 -6.78
N GLN A 40 -4.84 -4.97 -6.28
CA GLN A 40 -5.80 -4.25 -7.07
C GLN A 40 -5.64 -2.76 -6.83
N ILE A 41 -5.28 -2.01 -7.87
CA ILE A 41 -5.23 -0.53 -7.84
C ILE A 41 -6.57 -0.01 -8.32
N VAL A 42 -7.24 0.77 -7.49
CA VAL A 42 -8.56 1.35 -7.78
C VAL A 42 -8.46 2.87 -7.77
N GLY A 43 -8.81 3.51 -8.87
CA GLY A 43 -8.91 4.96 -8.96
C GLY A 43 -10.23 5.49 -8.40
N SER A 44 -10.17 6.56 -7.64
CA SER A 44 -11.32 7.32 -7.15
C SER A 44 -11.15 8.80 -7.44
N LYS A 45 -12.21 9.47 -7.86
CA LYS A 45 -12.19 10.92 -8.11
C LYS A 45 -12.46 11.76 -6.86
N GLU A 46 -12.87 11.12 -5.76
CA GLU A 46 -13.35 11.83 -4.57
C GLU A 46 -12.79 11.22 -3.28
N LEU A 47 -11.64 10.53 -3.35
CA LEU A 47 -11.10 9.83 -2.20
C LEU A 47 -10.79 10.77 -1.03
N MET A 48 -10.20 11.93 -1.32
CA MET A 48 -9.93 12.95 -0.31
C MET A 48 -11.20 13.45 0.38
N ASN A 49 -12.30 13.60 -0.37
CA ASN A 49 -13.56 14.08 0.19
C ASN A 49 -14.27 13.01 1.05
N LYS A 50 -14.16 11.74 0.66
CA LYS A 50 -14.82 10.62 1.35
C LYS A 50 -14.03 10.11 2.53
N GLU A 51 -12.71 9.94 2.38
CA GLU A 51 -11.85 9.26 3.34
C GLU A 51 -10.85 10.20 4.02
N GLY A 52 -10.75 11.47 3.57
CA GLY A 52 -9.77 12.42 4.09
C GLY A 52 -8.32 12.05 3.76
N ALA A 53 -8.10 11.19 2.77
CA ALA A 53 -6.79 10.70 2.36
C ALA A 53 -6.65 10.68 0.84
N LEU A 54 -5.43 10.80 0.33
CA LEU A 54 -5.12 10.74 -1.11
C LEU A 54 -4.89 9.32 -1.61
N GLY A 55 -4.58 8.42 -0.71
CA GLY A 55 -4.43 6.99 -0.94
C GLY A 55 -4.88 6.18 0.27
N PHE A 56 -5.13 4.90 0.06
CA PHE A 56 -5.51 3.98 1.11
C PHE A 56 -5.16 2.54 0.72
N CYS A 57 -4.49 1.83 1.62
CA CYS A 57 -4.18 0.41 1.46
C CYS A 57 -5.00 -0.43 2.43
N SER A 58 -5.68 -1.43 1.91
CA SER A 58 -6.41 -2.41 2.71
C SER A 58 -6.05 -3.84 2.31
N VAL A 59 -6.22 -4.76 3.26
CA VAL A 59 -6.06 -6.20 3.03
C VAL A 59 -7.41 -6.78 2.64
N SER A 60 -7.43 -7.59 1.59
CA SER A 60 -8.65 -8.19 1.02
C SER A 60 -8.74 -9.71 1.24
N ASP A 61 -7.91 -10.27 2.12
CA ASP A 61 -7.93 -11.71 2.39
C ASP A 61 -9.08 -12.09 3.33
N ASP A 62 -9.84 -13.13 2.98
CA ASP A 62 -10.94 -13.67 3.81
C ASP A 62 -10.47 -14.17 5.19
N HIS A 63 -9.19 -14.44 5.33
CA HIS A 63 -8.58 -14.94 6.55
C HIS A 63 -7.87 -13.88 7.39
N PHE A 64 -7.94 -12.63 6.98
CA PHE A 64 -7.21 -11.53 7.62
C PHE A 64 -7.57 -11.37 9.10
N GLY A 65 -8.81 -11.51 9.46
CA GLY A 65 -9.28 -11.36 10.85
C GLY A 65 -8.76 -12.41 11.83
N SER A 66 -8.21 -13.53 11.36
CA SER A 66 -7.68 -14.58 12.22
C SER A 66 -6.25 -14.32 12.73
N GLY A 67 -5.52 -13.40 12.11
CA GLY A 67 -4.12 -13.10 12.42
C GLY A 67 -3.13 -14.23 12.18
N LYS A 68 -3.58 -15.38 11.67
CA LYS A 68 -2.75 -16.60 11.48
C LYS A 68 -2.04 -16.65 10.15
N LYS A 69 -2.65 -16.12 9.08
CA LYS A 69 -2.07 -16.13 7.73
C LYS A 69 -1.41 -14.79 7.40
N VAL A 70 -0.35 -14.85 6.60
CA VAL A 70 0.28 -13.66 6.05
C VAL A 70 -0.61 -13.13 4.92
N PRO A 71 -1.01 -11.85 4.94
CA PRO A 71 -1.80 -11.26 3.87
C PRO A 71 -1.04 -11.29 2.54
N VAL A 72 -1.74 -11.62 1.46
CA VAL A 72 -1.20 -11.68 0.09
C VAL A 72 -2.04 -10.90 -0.91
N TRP A 73 -3.27 -10.54 -0.57
CA TRP A 73 -4.19 -9.81 -1.44
C TRP A 73 -4.51 -8.43 -0.87
N PHE A 74 -4.22 -7.40 -1.65
CA PHE A 74 -4.32 -6.01 -1.24
C PHE A 74 -5.14 -5.19 -2.23
N ILE A 75 -5.85 -4.20 -1.69
CA ILE A 75 -6.51 -3.17 -2.48
C ILE A 75 -5.86 -1.84 -2.14
N ILE A 76 -5.39 -1.12 -3.17
CA ILE A 76 -4.88 0.24 -3.05
C ILE A 76 -5.84 1.17 -3.78
N GLU A 77 -6.46 2.09 -3.06
CA GLU A 77 -7.25 3.16 -3.63
C GLU A 77 -6.41 4.43 -3.74
N ILE A 78 -6.52 5.14 -4.88
CA ILE A 78 -5.76 6.38 -5.12
C ILE A 78 -6.67 7.43 -5.74
N ASP A 79 -6.59 8.67 -5.26
CA ASP A 79 -7.29 9.80 -5.86
C ASP A 79 -6.71 10.12 -7.24
N THR A 80 -7.53 10.04 -8.26
CA THR A 80 -7.10 10.22 -9.66
C THR A 80 -7.11 11.69 -10.12
N ARG A 81 -7.45 12.63 -9.23
CA ARG A 81 -7.32 14.08 -9.49
C ARG A 81 -5.90 14.58 -9.26
N LEU A 82 -5.04 13.76 -8.68
CA LEU A 82 -3.62 14.08 -8.46
C LEU A 82 -2.87 14.28 -9.78
N ASP A 83 -1.83 15.09 -9.75
CA ASP A 83 -0.87 15.13 -10.85
C ASP A 83 -0.07 13.82 -10.93
N PHE A 84 0.60 13.63 -12.07
CA PHE A 84 1.29 12.38 -12.38
C PHE A 84 2.34 12.00 -11.31
N LYS A 85 3.18 12.94 -10.92
CA LYS A 85 4.27 12.67 -9.96
C LYS A 85 3.72 12.39 -8.56
N THR A 86 2.75 13.16 -8.12
CA THR A 86 2.11 12.99 -6.81
C THR A 86 1.38 11.65 -6.71
N LEU A 87 0.70 11.20 -7.78
CA LEU A 87 0.08 9.89 -7.80
C LEU A 87 1.09 8.77 -7.55
N PHE A 88 2.27 8.82 -8.19
CA PHE A 88 3.30 7.82 -7.98
C PHE A 88 3.94 7.91 -6.59
N GLN A 89 4.06 9.10 -6.01
CA GLN A 89 4.52 9.26 -4.63
C GLN A 89 3.54 8.59 -3.64
N ILE A 90 2.24 8.86 -3.79
CA ILE A 90 1.19 8.22 -2.98
C ILE A 90 1.17 6.71 -3.21
N LEU A 91 1.31 6.25 -4.46
CA LEU A 91 1.42 4.82 -4.74
C LEU A 91 2.59 4.19 -3.97
N CYS A 92 3.76 4.83 -3.94
CA CYS A 92 4.90 4.35 -3.16
C CYS A 92 4.59 4.29 -1.66
N HIS A 93 3.86 5.27 -1.12
CA HIS A 93 3.39 5.27 0.27
C HIS A 93 2.54 4.02 0.55
N GLU A 94 1.52 3.78 -0.26
CA GLU A 94 0.61 2.63 -0.08
C GLU A 94 1.33 1.28 -0.27
N LEU A 95 2.33 1.22 -1.16
CA LEU A 95 3.14 0.02 -1.33
C LEU A 95 4.03 -0.28 -0.11
N VAL A 96 4.43 0.73 0.66
CA VAL A 96 5.09 0.51 1.95
C VAL A 96 4.13 -0.19 2.93
N HIS A 97 2.85 0.17 2.94
CA HIS A 97 1.85 -0.55 3.75
C HIS A 97 1.67 -2.01 3.30
N VAL A 98 1.66 -2.27 1.99
CA VAL A 98 1.67 -3.66 1.49
C VAL A 98 2.85 -4.43 2.06
N LYS A 99 4.05 -3.86 2.01
CA LYS A 99 5.27 -4.46 2.61
C LYS A 99 5.08 -4.71 4.11
N GLN A 100 4.56 -3.75 4.86
CA GLN A 100 4.37 -3.85 6.30
C GLN A 100 3.44 -5.02 6.67
N TYR A 101 2.34 -5.18 5.94
CA TYR A 101 1.43 -6.32 6.11
C TYR A 101 2.07 -7.64 5.68
N ALA A 102 2.69 -7.68 4.50
CA ALA A 102 3.31 -8.90 3.96
C ALA A 102 4.49 -9.39 4.81
N CYS A 103 5.21 -8.47 5.47
CA CYS A 103 6.28 -8.78 6.42
C CYS A 103 5.78 -8.98 7.85
N ARG A 104 4.47 -8.87 8.11
CA ARG A 104 3.84 -8.98 9.43
C ARG A 104 4.34 -7.95 10.45
N GLU A 105 4.89 -6.85 9.99
CA GLU A 105 5.23 -5.70 10.84
C GLU A 105 3.97 -4.98 11.33
N LEU A 106 3.02 -4.78 10.41
CA LEU A 106 1.69 -4.26 10.68
C LEU A 106 0.68 -5.41 10.64
N ARG A 107 -0.12 -5.52 11.69
CA ARG A 107 -1.15 -6.56 11.80
C ARG A 107 -2.44 -5.95 12.34
N GLU A 108 -3.55 -6.35 11.75
CA GLU A 108 -4.89 -6.02 12.21
C GLU A 108 -5.65 -7.30 12.49
N THR A 109 -6.38 -7.34 13.57
CA THR A 109 -7.30 -8.42 13.93
C THR A 109 -8.64 -7.81 14.30
N TYR A 110 -9.74 -8.50 13.96
CA TYR A 110 -11.10 -7.98 14.16
C TYR A 110 -11.89 -8.75 15.19
N TYR A 111 -11.42 -9.94 15.56
CA TYR A 111 -12.12 -10.81 16.50
C TYR A 111 -11.19 -11.23 17.65
N PRO A 112 -11.69 -11.20 18.93
CA PRO A 112 -13.01 -10.81 19.37
C PRO A 112 -13.26 -9.28 19.36
N ARG A 113 -12.22 -8.48 19.17
CA ARG A 113 -12.29 -7.02 19.03
C ARG A 113 -11.20 -6.55 18.07
N TYR A 114 -11.40 -5.38 17.48
CA TYR A 114 -10.39 -4.76 16.64
C TYR A 114 -9.11 -4.47 17.42
N ARG A 115 -7.98 -4.91 16.88
CA ARG A 115 -6.64 -4.60 17.38
C ARG A 115 -5.70 -4.36 16.23
N LYS A 116 -4.86 -3.35 16.37
CA LYS A 116 -3.79 -3.01 15.44
C LYS A 116 -2.46 -3.06 16.16
N THR A 117 -1.49 -3.80 15.63
CA THR A 117 -0.16 -3.92 16.23
C THR A 117 0.92 -3.55 15.21
N TRP A 118 1.97 -2.94 15.71
CA TRP A 118 3.17 -2.61 14.96
C TRP A 118 4.38 -3.28 15.62
N LYS A 119 5.02 -4.21 14.89
CA LYS A 119 6.16 -4.98 15.39
C LYS A 119 5.92 -5.56 16.80
N GLY A 120 4.72 -6.10 17.00
CA GLY A 120 4.27 -6.70 18.23
C GLY A 120 3.73 -5.75 19.30
N LYS A 121 3.83 -4.44 19.12
CA LYS A 121 3.30 -3.44 20.04
C LYS A 121 1.89 -3.01 19.65
N ASP A 122 0.99 -2.92 20.62
CA ASP A 122 -0.37 -2.44 20.40
C ASP A 122 -0.37 -0.94 20.07
N ILE A 123 -0.97 -0.58 18.94
CA ILE A 123 -1.13 0.80 18.46
C ILE A 123 -2.59 1.13 18.15
N THR A 124 -3.52 0.32 18.64
CA THR A 124 -4.95 0.41 18.30
C THR A 124 -5.52 1.81 18.51
N ASP A 125 -5.17 2.45 19.63
CA ASP A 125 -5.72 3.76 20.03
C ASP A 125 -4.80 4.95 19.63
N ARG A 126 -3.77 4.73 18.82
CA ARG A 126 -2.92 5.83 18.38
C ARG A 126 -3.55 6.62 17.26
N TYR A 127 -3.42 7.95 17.35
CA TYR A 127 -3.76 8.83 16.24
C TYR A 127 -2.90 8.54 15.02
N TYR A 128 -3.48 8.71 13.84
CA TYR A 128 -2.81 8.51 12.55
C TYR A 128 -1.44 9.19 12.48
N SER A 129 -1.38 10.48 12.83
CA SER A 129 -0.14 11.28 12.80
C SER A 129 0.97 10.80 13.75
N HIS A 130 0.65 9.95 14.74
CA HIS A 130 1.59 9.38 15.71
C HIS A 130 1.84 7.89 15.49
N SER A 131 1.30 7.33 14.41
CA SER A 131 1.42 5.90 14.13
C SER A 131 2.77 5.58 13.48
N PRO A 132 3.57 4.66 14.03
CA PRO A 132 4.91 4.38 13.53
C PRO A 132 4.94 3.80 12.13
N HIS A 133 3.92 3.06 11.71
CA HIS A 133 3.79 2.53 10.36
C HIS A 133 3.58 3.65 9.32
N GLU A 134 2.84 4.68 9.68
CA GLU A 134 2.67 5.87 8.83
C GLU A 134 3.98 6.67 8.73
N HIS A 135 4.70 6.84 9.84
CA HIS A 135 6.00 7.50 9.82
C HIS A 135 6.99 6.78 8.89
N GLU A 136 7.00 5.46 8.87
CA GLU A 136 7.83 4.71 7.93
C GLU A 136 7.41 4.96 6.49
N ALA A 137 6.11 4.92 6.19
CA ALA A 137 5.60 5.14 4.85
C ALA A 137 5.92 6.56 4.34
N PHE A 138 5.67 7.60 5.14
CA PHE A 138 6.01 8.99 4.81
C PHE A 138 7.50 9.19 4.57
N ARG A 139 8.35 8.58 5.40
CA ARG A 139 9.80 8.71 5.26
C ARG A 139 10.33 8.07 3.99
N LYS A 140 9.68 7.01 3.49
CA LYS A 140 10.14 6.22 2.33
C LYS A 140 9.52 6.65 1.00
N GLU A 141 8.31 7.21 1.00
CA GLU A 141 7.54 7.47 -0.22
C GLU A 141 8.29 8.29 -1.27
N LEU A 142 8.88 9.41 -0.85
CA LEU A 142 9.58 10.31 -1.78
C LEU A 142 10.84 9.67 -2.34
N VAL A 143 11.63 9.04 -1.48
CA VAL A 143 12.88 8.37 -1.87
C VAL A 143 12.60 7.27 -2.88
N LEU A 144 11.61 6.42 -2.61
CA LEU A 144 11.22 5.31 -3.50
C LEU A 144 10.71 5.84 -4.85
N CYS A 145 9.90 6.89 -4.83
CA CYS A 145 9.38 7.52 -6.03
C CYS A 145 10.51 8.12 -6.90
N GLU A 146 11.44 8.85 -6.29
CA GLU A 146 12.59 9.41 -6.99
C GLU A 146 13.52 8.33 -7.56
N GLU A 147 13.81 7.29 -6.79
CA GLU A 147 14.62 6.16 -7.27
C GLU A 147 13.97 5.46 -8.45
N PHE A 148 12.65 5.26 -8.40
CA PHE A 148 11.90 4.66 -9.49
C PHE A 148 12.04 5.48 -10.78
N PHE A 149 11.85 6.80 -10.72
CA PHE A 149 11.96 7.64 -11.91
C PHE A 149 13.39 7.80 -12.42
N LYS A 150 14.42 7.65 -11.58
CA LYS A 150 15.82 7.62 -12.01
C LYS A 150 16.17 6.42 -12.91
N LEU A 151 15.34 5.38 -12.95
CA LEU A 151 15.52 4.25 -13.87
C LEU A 151 15.22 4.61 -15.33
N GLY A 152 14.80 5.83 -15.63
CA GLY A 152 14.48 6.28 -16.99
C GLY A 152 13.15 5.75 -17.52
N VAL A 153 12.25 5.46 -16.63
CA VAL A 153 10.89 4.96 -16.94
C VAL A 153 9.92 6.07 -17.26
#